data_d5f03ed5a2147b495f58fa5aa6a2547c
#
_entry.id   d5f03ed5a2147b495f58fa5aa6a2547c
#
_cell.length_a   1.000
_cell.length_b   1.000
_cell.length_c   1.000
_cell.angle_alpha   90.00
_cell.angle_beta   90.00
_cell.angle_gamma   90.00
#
_symmetry.space_group_name_H-M   'P 1'
#
loop_
_entity.id
_entity.type
_entity.pdbx_description
1 polymer ?
#
loop_
_entity_poly.entity_id
_entity_poly.type
_entity_poly.pdbx_seq_one_letter_code
_entity_poly.pdbx_strand_id
1 'polypeptide(L)'
;MLSSTVSPASMLRYSELASNVFQKFLMLIGVFFLLALVGVQSGNPTMLGSLKSLLPASDDIVFVEGEADGEEADVASEALNARMRGAMDYVSKRYRVAPDALEPIFVTAQSTGRQLHLDPLLIIAVIGIESRFNPFSESVVGAKGLMQVMPRFHQDKLPEDADQAAFLNPVINVQVGAKVLKESIRRNGGLENGLQQFAGATSDPERRYATKVLAEKQRLEQAVQHLRPSRNTQAAVASASKAG
;
A
#
# COMPACT_ATOMS: atom_id res chain seq x y z
N MET A 1 30.92 44.19 -23.01
CA MET A 1 31.44 42.86 -22.58
C MET A 1 32.03 43.02 -21.20
N LEU A 2 31.30 42.66 -20.15
CA LEU A 2 31.80 42.65 -18.78
C LEU A 2 31.52 41.22 -18.24
N SER A 3 32.57 40.39 -18.26
CA SER A 3 32.56 39.06 -17.68
C SER A 3 32.80 39.17 -16.17
N SER A 4 31.81 38.96 -15.35
CA SER A 4 31.96 38.85 -13.91
C SER A 4 32.38 37.42 -13.56
N THR A 5 33.69 37.24 -13.33
CA THR A 5 34.25 35.99 -12.79
C THR A 5 33.94 35.89 -11.30
N VAL A 6 33.08 34.95 -10.93
CA VAL A 6 32.83 34.60 -9.53
C VAL A 6 34.05 33.84 -9.00
N SER A 7 34.68 34.40 -7.93
CA SER A 7 35.90 33.87 -7.31
C SER A 7 35.64 32.49 -6.65
N PRO A 8 36.50 31.49 -6.86
CA PRO A 8 36.35 30.16 -6.26
C PRO A 8 36.46 30.11 -4.73
N ALA A 9 36.98 31.16 -4.09
CA ALA A 9 37.11 31.26 -2.63
C ALA A 9 35.79 31.45 -1.89
N SER A 10 34.71 31.90 -2.55
CA SER A 10 33.40 32.02 -1.93
C SER A 10 32.66 30.67 -1.84
N MET A 11 32.85 29.76 -2.78
CA MET A 11 32.20 28.43 -2.77
C MET A 11 32.70 27.49 -1.65
N LEU A 12 33.99 27.59 -1.29
CA LEU A 12 34.57 26.78 -0.23
C LEU A 12 34.06 27.13 1.18
N ARG A 13 33.78 28.42 1.42
CA ARG A 13 33.22 28.86 2.72
C ARG A 13 31.78 28.45 2.95
N TYR A 14 30.96 28.32 1.90
CA TYR A 14 29.58 27.86 2.03
C TYR A 14 29.50 26.35 2.28
N SER A 15 30.41 25.57 1.75
CA SER A 15 30.45 24.10 1.99
C SER A 15 30.86 23.76 3.42
N GLU A 16 31.81 24.48 4.02
CA GLU A 16 32.22 24.27 5.42
C GLU A 16 31.15 24.70 6.43
N LEU A 17 30.46 25.83 6.18
CA LEU A 17 29.35 26.28 7.02
C LEU A 17 28.16 25.32 6.95
N ALA A 18 27.81 24.83 5.77
CA ALA A 18 26.74 23.87 5.59
C ALA A 18 27.07 22.52 6.26
N SER A 19 28.31 22.05 6.16
CA SER A 19 28.76 20.83 6.81
C SER A 19 28.71 20.92 8.34
N ASN A 20 29.15 22.03 8.92
CA ASN A 20 29.14 22.25 10.37
C ASN A 20 27.73 22.40 10.94
N VAL A 21 26.79 23.02 10.20
CA VAL A 21 25.38 23.13 10.60
C VAL A 21 24.73 21.76 10.52
N PHE A 22 24.97 20.99 9.46
CA PHE A 22 24.44 19.65 9.28
C PHE A 22 24.94 18.69 10.37
N GLN A 23 26.22 18.74 10.72
CA GLN A 23 26.81 17.90 11.74
C GLN A 23 26.23 18.22 13.16
N LYS A 24 26.03 19.51 13.48
CA LYS A 24 25.37 19.92 14.73
C LYS A 24 23.91 19.48 14.78
N PHE A 25 23.21 19.54 13.67
CA PHE A 25 21.81 19.10 13.55
C PHE A 25 21.71 17.57 13.75
N LEU A 26 22.61 16.79 13.15
CA LEU A 26 22.67 15.34 13.34
C LEU A 26 22.97 14.96 14.80
N MET A 27 23.85 15.71 15.47
CA MET A 27 24.19 15.51 16.88
C MET A 27 22.99 15.79 17.80
N LEU A 28 22.21 16.83 17.50
CA LEU A 28 20.98 17.16 18.24
C LEU A 28 19.91 16.06 18.09
N ILE A 29 19.72 15.54 16.88
CA ILE A 29 18.79 14.41 16.62
C ILE A 29 19.27 13.16 17.38
N GLY A 30 20.56 12.85 17.36
CA GLY A 30 21.10 11.71 18.09
C GLY A 30 20.91 11.79 19.59
N VAL A 31 21.11 12.98 20.19
CA VAL A 31 20.86 13.21 21.64
C VAL A 31 19.37 13.10 21.95
N PHE A 32 18.49 13.65 21.11
CA PHE A 32 17.05 13.54 21.29
C PHE A 32 16.56 12.08 21.22
N PHE A 33 17.12 11.31 20.29
CA PHE A 33 16.80 9.89 20.15
C PHE A 33 17.28 9.06 21.35
N LEU A 34 18.49 9.36 21.89
CA LEU A 34 19.00 8.73 23.11
C LEU A 34 18.15 9.05 24.33
N LEU A 35 17.71 10.29 24.47
CA LEU A 35 16.82 10.70 25.57
C LEU A 35 15.44 10.03 25.47
N ALA A 36 14.91 9.87 24.25
CA ALA A 36 13.67 9.14 24.01
C ALA A 36 13.79 7.65 24.36
N LEU A 37 14.93 7.01 24.00
CA LEU A 37 15.22 5.61 24.35
C LEU A 37 15.32 5.38 25.85
N VAL A 38 15.99 6.29 26.58
CA VAL A 38 16.09 6.22 28.07
C VAL A 38 14.72 6.44 28.70
N GLY A 39 13.89 7.32 28.15
CA GLY A 39 12.50 7.56 28.61
C GLY A 39 11.61 6.33 28.49
N VAL A 40 11.74 5.58 27.40
CA VAL A 40 10.97 4.33 27.16
C VAL A 40 11.42 3.22 28.11
N GLN A 41 12.72 3.15 28.44
CA GLN A 41 13.28 2.10 29.31
C GLN A 41 12.97 2.32 30.80
N SER A 42 12.63 3.56 31.19
CA SER A 42 12.37 3.92 32.58
C SER A 42 10.94 3.67 33.06
N GLY A 43 10.05 3.14 32.22
CA GLY A 43 8.72 2.63 32.61
C GLY A 43 7.79 3.64 33.30
N ASN A 44 7.97 4.94 33.09
CA ASN A 44 7.19 5.97 33.80
C ASN A 44 5.95 6.38 32.96
N PRO A 45 4.72 6.03 33.41
CA PRO A 45 3.48 6.29 32.61
C PRO A 45 3.08 7.77 32.58
N THR A 46 3.78 8.67 33.27
CA THR A 46 3.43 10.08 33.36
C THR A 46 3.84 10.94 32.18
N MET A 47 4.76 10.46 31.33
CA MET A 47 5.21 11.21 30.15
C MET A 47 4.21 11.18 28.97
N LEU A 48 3.38 10.14 28.88
CA LEU A 48 2.33 10.04 27.83
C LEU A 48 1.15 10.99 28.09
N GLY A 49 0.93 11.40 29.37
CA GLY A 49 -0.13 12.35 29.71
C GLY A 49 0.17 13.78 29.24
N SER A 50 1.43 14.18 29.28
CA SER A 50 1.83 15.55 28.90
C SER A 50 1.84 15.80 27.39
N LEU A 51 1.93 14.74 26.54
CA LEU A 51 1.83 14.88 25.10
C LEU A 51 0.38 15.06 24.62
N LYS A 52 -0.59 14.55 25.41
CA LYS A 52 -2.02 14.66 25.13
C LYS A 52 -2.57 16.07 25.34
N SER A 53 -1.90 16.90 26.16
CA SER A 53 -2.30 18.29 26.43
C SER A 53 -1.82 19.31 25.39
N LEU A 54 -1.01 18.88 24.40
CA LEU A 54 -0.55 19.73 23.29
C LEU A 54 -1.41 19.59 22.02
N LEU A 55 -2.41 18.69 22.02
CA LEU A 55 -3.40 18.62 20.96
C LEU A 55 -4.55 19.57 21.28
N PRO A 56 -4.99 20.42 20.36
CA PRO A 56 -6.15 21.28 20.58
C PRO A 56 -7.37 20.40 20.85
N ALA A 57 -8.03 20.65 21.97
CA ALA A 57 -9.28 20.02 22.31
C ALA A 57 -10.34 20.40 21.28
N SER A 58 -10.83 19.41 20.55
CA SER A 58 -12.09 19.52 19.81
C SER A 58 -13.18 19.14 20.79
N ASP A 59 -13.75 20.15 21.43
CA ASP A 59 -14.97 20.04 22.23
C ASP A 59 -16.15 19.75 21.29
N ASP A 60 -17.11 19.01 21.86
CA ASP A 60 -18.45 18.74 21.36
C ASP A 60 -18.63 17.64 20.30
N ILE A 61 -18.59 16.37 20.77
CA ILE A 61 -19.48 15.35 20.20
C ILE A 61 -20.46 14.92 21.30
N VAL A 62 -21.64 15.54 21.23
CA VAL A 62 -22.84 15.12 21.97
C VAL A 62 -23.27 13.78 21.40
N PHE A 63 -23.24 12.72 22.22
CA PHE A 63 -23.92 11.46 21.88
C PHE A 63 -25.43 11.70 21.94
N VAL A 64 -26.06 11.77 20.79
CA VAL A 64 -27.52 11.66 20.67
C VAL A 64 -27.82 10.20 20.40
N GLU A 65 -28.38 9.48 21.38
CA GLU A 65 -29.12 8.26 21.13
C GLU A 65 -30.36 8.61 20.33
N GLY A 66 -30.36 8.21 19.07
CA GLY A 66 -31.48 8.33 18.17
C GLY A 66 -31.55 7.08 17.30
N GLU A 67 -32.54 6.25 17.55
CA GLU A 67 -32.95 5.17 16.66
C GLU A 67 -33.26 5.75 15.28
N ALA A 68 -32.52 5.32 14.28
CA ALA A 68 -32.90 5.51 12.87
C ALA A 68 -32.42 4.32 12.05
N ASP A 69 -33.40 3.64 11.51
CA ASP A 69 -33.28 2.54 10.58
C ASP A 69 -32.43 2.86 9.35
N GLY A 70 -31.53 1.94 9.01
CA GLY A 70 -31.18 1.56 7.65
C GLY A 70 -30.53 2.61 6.77
N GLU A 71 -29.19 2.86 6.92
CA GLU A 71 -28.27 3.18 5.82
C GLU A 71 -26.78 3.33 6.26
N GLU A 72 -26.44 3.00 7.51
CA GLU A 72 -25.04 3.06 8.01
C GLU A 72 -24.27 1.73 7.90
N ALA A 73 -24.63 0.85 6.99
CA ALA A 73 -23.98 -0.46 6.85
C ALA A 73 -22.73 -0.49 5.97
N ASP A 74 -22.18 0.65 5.50
CA ASP A 74 -21.11 0.62 4.48
C ASP A 74 -19.78 1.26 4.89
N VAL A 75 -19.59 1.68 6.12
CA VAL A 75 -18.31 2.25 6.59
C VAL A 75 -17.67 1.44 7.72
N ALA A 76 -18.31 0.39 8.20
CA ALA A 76 -17.68 -0.56 9.09
C ALA A 76 -16.57 -1.29 8.32
N SER A 77 -15.33 -1.08 8.75
CA SER A 77 -14.11 -1.84 8.41
C SER A 77 -14.48 -3.17 7.74
N GLU A 78 -14.39 -3.21 6.42
CA GLU A 78 -14.71 -4.41 5.66
C GLU A 78 -13.62 -5.44 5.91
N ALA A 79 -13.80 -6.22 6.98
CA ALA A 79 -12.86 -7.26 7.36
C ALA A 79 -12.52 -8.12 6.14
N LEU A 80 -11.25 -8.38 5.93
CA LEU A 80 -10.79 -9.25 4.85
C LEU A 80 -11.55 -10.58 4.90
N ASN A 81 -12.12 -10.99 3.77
CA ASN A 81 -12.73 -12.31 3.68
C ASN A 81 -11.65 -13.41 3.78
N ALA A 82 -12.08 -14.65 4.05
CA ALA A 82 -11.16 -15.78 4.25
C ALA A 82 -10.21 -16.00 3.04
N ARG A 83 -10.68 -15.71 1.81
CA ARG A 83 -9.88 -15.82 0.59
C ARG A 83 -8.73 -14.79 0.59
N MET A 84 -9.03 -13.54 0.93
CA MET A 84 -8.02 -12.48 0.96
C MET A 84 -7.04 -12.63 2.13
N ARG A 85 -7.50 -13.09 3.30
CA ARG A 85 -6.61 -13.41 4.43
C ARG A 85 -5.61 -14.51 4.05
N GLY A 86 -6.08 -15.59 3.44
CA GLY A 86 -5.19 -16.66 2.99
C GLY A 86 -4.16 -16.21 1.93
N ALA A 87 -4.57 -15.35 1.02
CA ALA A 87 -3.66 -14.75 0.05
C ALA A 87 -2.64 -13.81 0.73
N MET A 88 -3.05 -13.05 1.75
CA MET A 88 -2.18 -12.18 2.52
C MET A 88 -1.10 -12.97 3.28
N ASP A 89 -1.46 -14.09 3.89
CA ASP A 89 -0.51 -14.98 4.57
C ASP A 89 0.55 -15.54 3.59
N TYR A 90 0.13 -15.91 2.39
CA TYR A 90 1.04 -16.35 1.34
C TYR A 90 1.99 -15.22 0.91
N VAL A 91 1.46 -14.02 0.66
CA VAL A 91 2.25 -12.84 0.25
C VAL A 91 3.25 -12.45 1.33
N SER A 92 2.83 -12.40 2.59
CA SER A 92 3.70 -12.10 3.73
C SER A 92 4.94 -13.00 3.76
N LYS A 93 4.74 -14.30 3.62
CA LYS A 93 5.83 -15.30 3.60
C LYS A 93 6.71 -15.20 2.36
N ARG A 94 6.07 -15.04 1.17
CA ARG A 94 6.77 -15.04 -0.12
C ARG A 94 7.62 -13.78 -0.34
N TYR A 95 7.06 -12.63 0.00
CA TYR A 95 7.72 -11.33 -0.23
C TYR A 95 8.41 -10.77 1.01
N ARG A 96 8.26 -11.44 2.17
CA ARG A 96 8.84 -11.05 3.47
C ARG A 96 8.38 -9.66 3.92
N VAL A 97 7.09 -9.40 3.77
CA VAL A 97 6.44 -8.16 4.20
C VAL A 97 5.59 -8.46 5.43
N ALA A 98 5.64 -7.58 6.42
CA ALA A 98 4.86 -7.72 7.64
C ALA A 98 3.34 -7.70 7.33
N PRO A 99 2.51 -8.55 7.97
CA PRO A 99 1.06 -8.58 7.77
C PRO A 99 0.41 -7.21 7.95
N ASP A 100 0.79 -6.46 8.98
CA ASP A 100 0.23 -5.13 9.29
C ASP A 100 0.45 -4.12 8.15
N ALA A 101 1.57 -4.23 7.42
CA ALA A 101 1.84 -3.41 6.25
C ALA A 101 1.04 -3.85 5.01
N LEU A 102 0.65 -5.11 4.96
CA LEU A 102 -0.16 -5.67 3.87
C LEU A 102 -1.66 -5.43 4.04
N GLU A 103 -2.14 -5.37 5.28
CA GLU A 103 -3.57 -5.28 5.57
C GLU A 103 -4.27 -4.12 4.83
N PRO A 104 -3.82 -2.87 4.88
CA PRO A 104 -4.46 -1.77 4.16
C PRO A 104 -4.43 -1.98 2.64
N ILE A 105 -3.40 -2.63 2.10
CA ILE A 105 -3.28 -2.96 0.68
C ILE A 105 -4.35 -3.98 0.27
N PHE A 106 -4.51 -5.03 1.07
CA PHE A 106 -5.46 -6.11 0.81
C PHE A 106 -6.91 -5.67 0.99
N VAL A 107 -7.20 -4.87 2.01
CA VAL A 107 -8.54 -4.25 2.22
C VAL A 107 -8.88 -3.38 1.02
N THR A 108 -7.96 -2.51 0.59
CA THR A 108 -8.18 -1.65 -0.57
C THR A 108 -8.35 -2.45 -1.86
N ALA A 109 -7.53 -3.48 -2.09
CA ALA A 109 -7.68 -4.33 -3.27
C ALA A 109 -9.02 -5.08 -3.27
N GLN A 110 -9.50 -5.53 -2.10
CA GLN A 110 -10.79 -6.20 -1.95
C GLN A 110 -11.96 -5.26 -2.26
N SER A 111 -12.00 -4.07 -1.68
CA SER A 111 -13.08 -3.09 -1.88
C SER A 111 -13.06 -2.54 -3.33
N THR A 112 -11.91 -2.09 -3.81
CA THR A 112 -11.76 -1.56 -5.18
C THR A 112 -12.05 -2.64 -6.24
N GLY A 113 -11.62 -3.88 -6.00
CA GLY A 113 -11.92 -5.00 -6.90
C GLY A 113 -13.42 -5.22 -7.05
N ARG A 114 -14.20 -5.16 -5.94
CA ARG A 114 -15.66 -5.23 -5.99
C ARG A 114 -16.27 -4.08 -6.75
N GLN A 115 -15.88 -2.84 -6.44
CA GLN A 115 -16.40 -1.64 -7.09
C GLN A 115 -16.17 -1.65 -8.61
N LEU A 116 -15.00 -2.12 -9.04
CA LEU A 116 -14.59 -2.13 -10.44
C LEU A 116 -14.94 -3.44 -11.18
N HIS A 117 -15.55 -4.42 -10.49
CA HIS A 117 -15.77 -5.77 -11.03
C HIS A 117 -14.46 -6.39 -11.57
N LEU A 118 -13.39 -6.29 -10.78
CA LEU A 118 -12.11 -6.96 -10.96
C LEU A 118 -11.92 -8.02 -9.87
N ASP A 119 -11.27 -9.13 -10.21
CA ASP A 119 -10.84 -10.08 -9.17
C ASP A 119 -9.77 -9.42 -8.28
N PRO A 120 -10.00 -9.29 -6.94
CA PRO A 120 -9.01 -8.72 -6.03
C PRO A 120 -7.64 -9.42 -6.09
N LEU A 121 -7.60 -10.73 -6.32
CA LEU A 121 -6.33 -11.46 -6.47
C LEU A 121 -5.57 -11.07 -7.76
N LEU A 122 -6.27 -10.57 -8.78
CA LEU A 122 -5.61 -10.00 -9.95
C LEU A 122 -4.86 -8.70 -9.58
N ILE A 123 -5.49 -7.82 -8.79
CA ILE A 123 -4.86 -6.59 -8.31
C ILE A 123 -3.61 -6.93 -7.47
N ILE A 124 -3.74 -7.88 -6.54
CA ILE A 124 -2.62 -8.35 -5.70
C ILE A 124 -1.49 -8.96 -6.54
N ALA A 125 -1.82 -9.73 -7.58
CA ALA A 125 -0.83 -10.30 -8.49
C ALA A 125 -0.05 -9.21 -9.25
N VAL A 126 -0.75 -8.18 -9.74
CA VAL A 126 -0.10 -7.03 -10.39
C VAL A 126 0.86 -6.33 -9.42
N ILE A 127 0.45 -6.05 -8.18
CA ILE A 127 1.31 -5.45 -7.15
C ILE A 127 2.58 -6.31 -6.92
N GLY A 128 2.41 -7.63 -6.85
CA GLY A 128 3.52 -8.56 -6.69
C GLY A 128 4.54 -8.51 -7.83
N ILE A 129 4.09 -8.31 -9.07
CA ILE A 129 4.95 -8.21 -10.25
C ILE A 129 5.59 -6.82 -10.37
N GLU A 130 4.83 -5.74 -10.10
CA GLU A 130 5.28 -4.36 -10.32
C GLU A 130 6.28 -3.89 -9.26
N SER A 131 5.96 -4.04 -7.99
CA SER A 131 6.74 -3.46 -6.90
C SER A 131 7.24 -4.47 -5.87
N ARG A 132 6.77 -5.71 -5.94
CA ARG A 132 6.98 -6.72 -4.88
C ARG A 132 6.51 -6.21 -3.51
N PHE A 133 5.41 -5.46 -3.50
CA PHE A 133 4.81 -4.81 -2.34
C PHE A 133 5.64 -3.67 -1.71
N ASN A 134 6.58 -3.06 -2.46
CA ASN A 134 7.26 -1.85 -2.02
C ASN A 134 6.45 -0.60 -2.43
N PRO A 135 5.82 0.13 -1.48
CA PRO A 135 5.00 1.30 -1.80
C PRO A 135 5.82 2.50 -2.28
N PHE A 136 7.13 2.51 -2.01
CA PHE A 136 8.06 3.58 -2.40
C PHE A 136 8.84 3.24 -3.69
N SER A 137 8.41 2.23 -4.42
CA SER A 137 9.06 1.86 -5.68
C SER A 137 8.87 2.95 -6.73
N GLU A 138 9.99 3.40 -7.32
CA GLU A 138 9.99 4.34 -8.44
C GLU A 138 10.87 3.79 -9.57
N SER A 139 10.37 3.84 -10.79
CA SER A 139 11.11 3.43 -11.97
C SER A 139 11.87 4.60 -12.61
N VAL A 140 12.88 4.31 -13.41
CA VAL A 140 13.67 5.32 -14.15
C VAL A 140 12.81 6.14 -15.13
N VAL A 141 11.64 5.64 -15.52
CA VAL A 141 10.69 6.34 -16.41
C VAL A 141 9.58 7.07 -15.64
N GLY A 142 9.64 7.05 -14.29
CA GLY A 142 8.75 7.80 -13.40
C GLY A 142 7.46 7.07 -13.01
N ALA A 143 7.38 5.74 -13.18
CA ALA A 143 6.29 4.98 -12.61
C ALA A 143 6.44 4.88 -11.08
N LYS A 144 5.34 4.97 -10.32
CA LYS A 144 5.37 5.10 -8.86
C LYS A 144 4.48 4.09 -8.14
N GLY A 145 4.96 3.66 -6.98
CA GLY A 145 4.21 2.94 -5.96
C GLY A 145 3.93 1.47 -6.27
N LEU A 146 2.97 0.90 -5.56
CA LEU A 146 2.65 -0.53 -5.56
C LEU A 146 2.32 -1.10 -6.94
N MET A 147 1.54 -0.39 -7.74
CA MET A 147 1.11 -0.80 -9.07
C MET A 147 1.87 -0.09 -10.19
N GLN A 148 2.98 0.61 -9.88
CA GLN A 148 3.83 1.32 -10.85
C GLN A 148 3.03 2.21 -11.81
N VAL A 149 2.15 3.03 -11.25
CA VAL A 149 1.32 3.97 -12.02
C VAL A 149 2.17 5.13 -12.52
N MET A 150 1.97 5.56 -13.77
CA MET A 150 2.65 6.72 -14.37
C MET A 150 1.90 8.03 -14.03
N PRO A 151 2.37 8.89 -13.11
CA PRO A 151 1.66 10.09 -12.69
C PRO A 151 1.27 11.01 -13.85
N ARG A 152 2.18 11.20 -14.81
CA ARG A 152 1.95 12.09 -15.97
C ARG A 152 0.74 11.74 -16.84
N PHE A 153 0.24 10.49 -16.75
CA PHE A 153 -0.88 10.03 -17.57
C PHE A 153 -2.17 9.80 -16.77
N HIS A 154 -2.13 9.88 -15.42
CA HIS A 154 -3.22 9.43 -14.57
C HIS A 154 -3.52 10.39 -13.41
N GLN A 155 -3.14 11.68 -13.53
CA GLN A 155 -3.47 12.71 -12.54
C GLN A 155 -4.99 12.92 -12.42
N ASP A 156 -5.72 12.74 -13.53
CA ASP A 156 -7.18 12.78 -13.62
C ASP A 156 -7.88 11.75 -12.73
N LYS A 157 -7.17 10.75 -12.21
CA LYS A 157 -7.70 9.67 -11.37
C LYS A 157 -7.42 9.86 -9.88
N LEU A 158 -6.64 10.87 -9.52
CA LEU A 158 -6.40 11.23 -8.14
C LEU A 158 -7.64 11.88 -7.50
N PRO A 159 -7.77 11.85 -6.17
CA PRO A 159 -8.67 12.74 -5.44
C PRO A 159 -8.41 14.22 -5.76
N GLU A 160 -9.43 15.07 -5.68
CA GLU A 160 -9.39 16.47 -6.15
C GLU A 160 -8.25 17.31 -5.56
N ASP A 161 -7.88 17.06 -4.29
CA ASP A 161 -6.82 17.83 -3.60
C ASP A 161 -5.47 17.10 -3.52
N ALA A 162 -5.31 15.98 -4.23
CA ALA A 162 -4.11 15.17 -4.14
C ALA A 162 -3.06 15.58 -5.18
N ASP A 163 -1.81 15.71 -4.73
CA ASP A 163 -0.66 15.95 -5.59
C ASP A 163 0.01 14.66 -6.08
N GLN A 164 1.09 14.79 -6.85
CA GLN A 164 1.83 13.63 -7.37
C GLN A 164 2.47 12.74 -6.28
N ALA A 165 2.67 13.25 -5.06
CA ALA A 165 3.19 12.45 -3.95
C ALA A 165 2.17 11.41 -3.49
N ALA A 166 0.88 11.66 -3.74
CA ALA A 166 -0.21 10.72 -3.45
C ALA A 166 -0.05 9.36 -4.17
N PHE A 167 0.66 9.31 -5.30
CA PHE A 167 0.97 8.03 -5.96
C PHE A 167 1.88 7.10 -5.15
N LEU A 168 2.54 7.60 -4.10
CA LEU A 168 3.30 6.79 -3.15
C LEU A 168 2.48 6.36 -1.93
N ASN A 169 1.26 6.90 -1.77
CA ASN A 169 0.32 6.40 -0.77
C ASN A 169 -0.21 5.03 -1.23
N PRO A 170 -0.07 3.96 -0.43
CA PRO A 170 -0.43 2.61 -0.86
C PRO A 170 -1.92 2.47 -1.21
N VAL A 171 -2.81 3.10 -0.46
CA VAL A 171 -4.27 3.05 -0.70
C VAL A 171 -4.62 3.74 -2.01
N ILE A 172 -4.17 4.99 -2.19
CA ILE A 172 -4.44 5.76 -3.40
C ILE A 172 -3.83 5.08 -4.63
N ASN A 173 -2.61 4.56 -4.51
CA ASN A 173 -1.94 3.88 -5.61
C ASN A 173 -2.70 2.64 -6.08
N VAL A 174 -3.20 1.81 -5.16
CA VAL A 174 -4.01 0.63 -5.49
C VAL A 174 -5.33 1.03 -6.15
N GLN A 175 -6.02 2.06 -5.63
CA GLN A 175 -7.27 2.54 -6.22
C GLN A 175 -7.08 3.07 -7.65
N VAL A 176 -6.07 3.92 -7.86
CA VAL A 176 -5.76 4.48 -9.17
C VAL A 176 -5.27 3.40 -10.13
N GLY A 177 -4.33 2.56 -9.69
CA GLY A 177 -3.79 1.47 -10.50
C GLY A 177 -4.87 0.47 -10.95
N ALA A 178 -5.80 0.13 -10.06
CA ALA A 178 -6.92 -0.75 -10.41
C ALA A 178 -7.89 -0.10 -11.42
N LYS A 179 -8.15 1.21 -11.34
CA LYS A 179 -8.92 1.95 -12.35
C LYS A 179 -8.21 1.91 -13.72
N VAL A 180 -6.89 2.15 -13.76
CA VAL A 180 -6.08 2.07 -14.97
C VAL A 180 -6.10 0.66 -15.56
N LEU A 181 -5.94 -0.36 -14.73
CA LEU A 181 -6.01 -1.76 -15.16
C LEU A 181 -7.38 -2.11 -15.75
N LYS A 182 -8.47 -1.69 -15.08
CA LYS A 182 -9.84 -1.90 -15.58
C LYS A 182 -10.06 -1.25 -16.95
N GLU A 183 -9.61 0.00 -17.11
CA GLU A 183 -9.69 0.69 -18.40
C GLU A 183 -8.89 -0.02 -19.49
N SER A 184 -7.68 -0.47 -19.18
CA SER A 184 -6.83 -1.20 -20.10
C SER A 184 -7.49 -2.50 -20.57
N ILE A 185 -8.07 -3.28 -19.64
CA ILE A 185 -8.80 -4.51 -19.97
C ILE A 185 -10.01 -4.22 -20.87
N ARG A 186 -10.79 -3.18 -20.54
CA ARG A 186 -11.99 -2.81 -21.29
C ARG A 186 -11.66 -2.35 -22.73
N ARG A 187 -10.60 -1.52 -22.87
CA ARG A 187 -10.23 -0.92 -24.17
C ARG A 187 -9.54 -1.90 -25.12
N ASN A 188 -8.89 -2.93 -24.60
CA ASN A 188 -8.07 -3.83 -25.41
C ASN A 188 -8.70 -5.23 -25.61
N GLY A 189 -10.00 -5.37 -25.34
CA GLY A 189 -10.76 -6.58 -25.71
C GLY A 189 -10.43 -7.81 -24.87
N GLY A 190 -10.02 -7.64 -23.60
CA GLY A 190 -9.84 -8.77 -22.70
C GLY A 190 -8.65 -8.66 -21.75
N LEU A 191 -8.57 -9.64 -20.86
CA LEU A 191 -7.65 -9.60 -19.72
C LEU A 191 -6.18 -9.57 -20.17
N GLU A 192 -5.76 -10.48 -21.03
CA GLU A 192 -4.36 -10.58 -21.44
C GLU A 192 -3.88 -9.34 -22.18
N ASN A 193 -4.67 -8.88 -23.17
CA ASN A 193 -4.35 -7.66 -23.92
C ASN A 193 -4.34 -6.43 -23.02
N GLY A 194 -5.29 -6.37 -22.06
CA GLY A 194 -5.34 -5.30 -21.06
C GLY A 194 -4.12 -5.28 -20.16
N LEU A 195 -3.64 -6.45 -19.72
CA LEU A 195 -2.40 -6.56 -18.95
C LEU A 195 -1.18 -6.09 -19.74
N GLN A 196 -1.05 -6.49 -21.01
CA GLN A 196 0.03 -6.03 -21.89
C GLN A 196 -0.01 -4.51 -22.10
N GLN A 197 -1.19 -3.94 -22.30
CA GLN A 197 -1.37 -2.49 -22.39
C GLN A 197 -1.03 -1.78 -21.08
N PHE A 198 -1.45 -2.33 -19.94
CA PHE A 198 -1.14 -1.78 -18.61
C PHE A 198 0.36 -1.63 -18.38
N ALA A 199 1.14 -2.64 -18.77
CA ALA A 199 2.60 -2.63 -18.68
C ALA A 199 3.31 -1.85 -19.81
N GLY A 200 2.58 -1.30 -20.77
CA GLY A 200 3.19 -0.70 -21.97
C GLY A 200 3.91 -1.70 -22.88
N ALA A 201 3.59 -2.99 -22.78
CA ALA A 201 4.25 -4.09 -23.50
C ALA A 201 3.41 -4.64 -24.66
N THR A 202 2.71 -3.77 -25.39
CA THR A 202 1.79 -4.15 -26.48
C THR A 202 2.46 -4.80 -27.66
N SER A 203 3.75 -4.54 -27.88
CA SER A 203 4.54 -5.11 -28.96
C SER A 203 5.20 -6.46 -28.63
N ASP A 204 4.97 -7.00 -27.41
CA ASP A 204 5.52 -8.31 -27.01
C ASP A 204 4.59 -9.45 -27.48
N PRO A 205 4.96 -10.21 -28.54
CA PRO A 205 4.13 -11.27 -29.06
C PRO A 205 4.00 -12.46 -28.10
N GLU A 206 4.96 -12.65 -27.21
CA GLU A 206 4.96 -13.74 -26.21
C GLU A 206 4.11 -13.41 -24.97
N ARG A 207 3.59 -12.18 -24.88
CA ARG A 207 2.74 -11.73 -23.75
C ARG A 207 3.35 -12.05 -22.38
N ARG A 208 4.66 -11.85 -22.25
CA ARG A 208 5.44 -12.22 -21.05
C ARG A 208 4.91 -11.55 -19.77
N TYR A 209 4.45 -10.31 -19.87
CA TYR A 209 3.89 -9.62 -18.70
C TYR A 209 2.59 -10.26 -18.25
N ALA A 210 1.63 -10.44 -19.15
CA ALA A 210 0.36 -11.09 -18.82
C ALA A 210 0.59 -12.49 -18.25
N THR A 211 1.46 -13.28 -18.86
CA THR A 211 1.84 -14.61 -18.37
C THR A 211 2.38 -14.58 -16.93
N LYS A 212 3.26 -13.62 -16.58
CA LYS A 212 3.80 -13.47 -15.23
C LYS A 212 2.71 -13.14 -14.21
N VAL A 213 1.84 -12.18 -14.54
CA VAL A 213 0.74 -11.76 -13.65
C VAL A 213 -0.25 -12.90 -13.45
N LEU A 214 -0.65 -13.60 -14.49
CA LEU A 214 -1.60 -14.72 -14.40
C LEU A 214 -1.02 -15.90 -13.64
N ALA A 215 0.27 -16.19 -13.82
CA ALA A 215 0.95 -17.22 -13.04
C ALA A 215 1.02 -16.85 -11.55
N GLU A 216 1.25 -15.57 -11.20
CA GLU A 216 1.23 -15.15 -9.79
C GLU A 216 -0.18 -15.19 -9.21
N LYS A 217 -1.20 -14.77 -9.96
CA LYS A 217 -2.61 -14.91 -9.57
C LYS A 217 -2.95 -16.38 -9.29
N GLN A 218 -2.54 -17.30 -10.14
CA GLN A 218 -2.76 -18.74 -9.95
C GLN A 218 -2.10 -19.25 -8.66
N ARG A 219 -0.88 -18.80 -8.31
CA ARG A 219 -0.22 -19.17 -7.05
C ARG A 219 -1.00 -18.67 -5.84
N LEU A 220 -1.53 -17.44 -5.90
CA LEU A 220 -2.41 -16.90 -4.85
C LEU A 220 -3.67 -17.76 -4.70
N GLU A 221 -4.31 -18.15 -5.78
CA GLU A 221 -5.50 -19.02 -5.77
C GLU A 221 -5.20 -20.41 -5.17
N GLN A 222 -4.09 -21.01 -5.53
CA GLN A 222 -3.64 -22.28 -4.96
C GLN A 222 -3.38 -22.17 -3.45
N ALA A 223 -2.70 -21.11 -3.00
CA ALA A 223 -2.45 -20.86 -1.58
C ALA A 223 -3.76 -20.76 -0.78
N VAL A 224 -4.75 -20.07 -1.32
CA VAL A 224 -6.08 -19.96 -0.71
C VAL A 224 -6.80 -21.30 -0.64
N GLN A 225 -6.68 -22.14 -1.68
CA GLN A 225 -7.32 -23.47 -1.70
C GLN A 225 -6.73 -24.41 -0.65
N HIS A 226 -5.41 -24.37 -0.44
CA HIS A 226 -4.73 -25.18 0.58
C HIS A 226 -5.10 -24.81 2.03
N LEU A 227 -5.56 -23.59 2.26
CA LEU A 227 -6.01 -23.11 3.58
C LEU A 227 -7.48 -23.45 3.89
N ARG A 228 -8.25 -23.91 2.91
CA ARG A 228 -9.59 -24.45 3.16
C ARG A 228 -9.45 -25.85 3.75
N PRO A 229 -9.85 -26.09 5.04
CA PRO A 229 -9.89 -27.44 5.55
C PRO A 229 -10.76 -28.29 4.62
N SER A 230 -10.23 -29.41 4.17
CA SER A 230 -10.96 -30.33 3.28
C SER A 230 -12.29 -30.66 3.93
N ARG A 231 -13.41 -30.44 3.26
CA ARG A 231 -14.77 -30.78 3.75
C ARG A 231 -14.88 -32.21 4.26
N ASN A 232 -14.02 -33.12 3.77
CA ASN A 232 -13.94 -34.49 4.21
C ASN A 232 -13.51 -34.67 5.67
N THR A 233 -12.63 -33.79 6.19
CA THR A 233 -12.18 -33.90 7.60
C THR A 233 -13.28 -33.46 8.57
N GLN A 234 -14.10 -32.47 8.21
CA GLN A 234 -15.23 -32.03 9.03
C GLN A 234 -16.37 -33.06 9.04
N ALA A 235 -16.64 -33.74 7.92
CA ALA A 235 -17.62 -34.80 7.84
C ALA A 235 -17.19 -36.03 8.67
N ALA A 236 -15.90 -36.38 8.67
CA ALA A 236 -15.36 -37.47 9.47
C ALA A 236 -15.41 -37.18 10.98
N VAL A 237 -15.12 -35.93 11.40
CA VAL A 237 -15.23 -35.54 12.82
C VAL A 237 -16.69 -35.49 13.28
N ALA A 238 -17.59 -35.00 12.44
CA ALA A 238 -19.02 -34.97 12.75
C ALA A 238 -19.65 -36.35 12.83
N SER A 239 -19.20 -37.30 12.01
CA SER A 239 -19.66 -38.70 12.08
C SER A 239 -19.09 -39.45 13.30
N ALA A 240 -17.86 -39.18 13.70
CA ALA A 240 -17.24 -39.75 14.91
C ALA A 240 -17.89 -39.24 16.20
N SER A 241 -18.29 -37.95 16.24
CA SER A 241 -19.01 -37.37 17.40
C SER A 241 -20.44 -37.84 17.58
N LYS A 242 -21.04 -38.49 16.57
CA LYS A 242 -22.42 -38.97 16.60
C LYS A 242 -22.49 -40.47 16.94
N ALA A 243 -21.35 -41.16 17.04
CA ALA A 243 -21.23 -42.59 17.29
C ALA A 243 -20.71 -42.92 18.72
N GLY A 244 -20.48 -41.93 19.57
CA GLY A 244 -20.15 -42.03 20.99
C GLY A 244 -21.23 -41.43 21.86
#